data_7293922b7c79a6f078a069a842f9e0e4
#
_entry.id   7293922b7c79a6f078a069a842f9e0e4
#
_cell.length_a   1.000
_cell.length_b   1.000
_cell.length_c   1.000
_cell.angle_alpha   90.00
_cell.angle_beta   90.00
_cell.angle_gamma   90.00
#
_symmetry.space_group_name_H-M   'P 1'
#
loop_
_entity.id
_entity.type
_entity.pdbx_description
1 polymer ?
#
loop_
_entity_poly.entity_id
_entity_poly.type
_entity_poly.pdbx_seq_one_letter_code
_entity_poly.pdbx_strand_id
1 'polypeptide(L)'
;MSKIGKISISIPEKVKAVLSGSVLNIEGPLGKKSLNVDLEMFNVDITEGKEISIKPKKVDQNSKRLWGMNRSLINNAVIGSSTGYEKILELVGVGYRAALKEKQLNLQLGYSHDINFDIPEGIKIVVEKQTTVKVSGSDKQQVGMVCSVIKSFRKPEPSKGKGIREKGQYILRKEGKKK
;
A
#
# COMPACT_ATOMS: atom_id res chain seq x y z
N MET A 1 -25.12 -9.47 -6.09
CA MET A 1 -24.06 -10.28 -5.44
C MET A 1 -22.68 -9.71 -5.80
N SER A 2 -21.71 -9.71 -4.87
CA SER A 2 -20.35 -9.25 -5.15
C SER A 2 -19.58 -10.27 -6.00
N LYS A 3 -19.14 -9.89 -7.19
CA LYS A 3 -18.29 -10.75 -8.04
C LYS A 3 -16.94 -11.03 -7.38
N ILE A 4 -16.37 -10.02 -6.73
CA ILE A 4 -15.06 -10.10 -6.03
C ILE A 4 -15.16 -10.99 -4.78
N GLY A 5 -16.23 -10.84 -3.98
CA GLY A 5 -16.39 -11.58 -2.74
C GLY A 5 -16.48 -13.10 -2.92
N LYS A 6 -16.99 -13.56 -4.05
CA LYS A 6 -17.11 -15.00 -4.39
C LYS A 6 -15.78 -15.71 -4.65
N ILE A 7 -14.74 -14.95 -5.01
CA ILE A 7 -13.44 -15.52 -5.37
C ILE A 7 -12.71 -15.91 -4.10
N SER A 8 -12.33 -17.17 -3.96
CA SER A 8 -11.46 -17.64 -2.88
C SER A 8 -10.10 -16.97 -2.93
N ILE A 9 -9.43 -16.89 -1.80
CA ILE A 9 -8.08 -16.33 -1.67
C ILE A 9 -7.12 -17.48 -1.52
N SER A 10 -6.20 -17.62 -2.46
CA SER A 10 -5.13 -18.61 -2.38
C SER A 10 -4.08 -18.18 -1.36
N ILE A 11 -3.70 -19.08 -0.47
CA ILE A 11 -2.65 -18.88 0.53
C ILE A 11 -1.36 -19.51 -0.01
N PRO A 12 -0.28 -18.73 -0.22
CA PRO A 12 1.02 -19.30 -0.56
C PRO A 12 1.57 -20.19 0.55
N GLU A 13 2.38 -21.20 0.21
CA GLU A 13 2.95 -22.15 1.18
C GLU A 13 3.71 -21.50 2.35
N LYS A 14 4.26 -20.30 2.13
CA LYS A 14 5.03 -19.54 3.13
C LYS A 14 4.16 -18.72 4.08
N VAL A 15 2.85 -18.68 3.89
CA VAL A 15 1.91 -17.90 4.68
C VAL A 15 1.00 -18.81 5.47
N LYS A 16 0.82 -18.51 6.75
CA LYS A 16 -0.13 -19.18 7.63
C LYS A 16 -1.27 -18.24 7.97
N ALA A 17 -2.49 -18.74 7.88
CA ALA A 17 -3.69 -18.02 8.27
C ALA A 17 -4.41 -18.80 9.38
N VAL A 18 -4.67 -18.15 10.49
CA VAL A 18 -5.36 -18.74 11.66
C VAL A 18 -6.46 -17.80 12.10
N LEU A 19 -7.66 -18.33 12.23
CA LEU A 19 -8.81 -17.63 12.79
C LEU A 19 -8.90 -17.90 14.29
N SER A 20 -8.73 -16.85 15.09
CA SER A 20 -8.85 -16.90 16.56
C SER A 20 -10.01 -16.00 16.99
N GLY A 21 -11.18 -16.60 17.29
CA GLY A 21 -12.38 -15.82 17.52
C GLY A 21 -12.72 -14.96 16.32
N SER A 22 -12.90 -13.65 16.50
CA SER A 22 -13.20 -12.69 15.42
C SER A 22 -11.95 -12.14 14.72
N VAL A 23 -10.75 -12.55 15.11
CA VAL A 23 -9.49 -12.06 14.57
C VAL A 23 -8.88 -13.09 13.63
N LEU A 24 -8.69 -12.71 12.37
CA LEU A 24 -7.93 -13.48 11.40
C LEU A 24 -6.48 -13.02 11.44
N ASN A 25 -5.60 -13.91 11.89
CA ASN A 25 -4.16 -13.68 11.92
C ASN A 25 -3.51 -14.28 10.67
N ILE A 26 -2.80 -13.45 9.93
CA ILE A 26 -2.06 -13.84 8.75
C ILE A 26 -0.58 -13.61 9.03
N GLU A 27 0.20 -14.65 8.97
CA GLU A 27 1.64 -14.64 9.26
C GLU A 27 2.42 -15.15 8.05
N GLY A 28 3.44 -14.41 7.65
CA GLY A 28 4.31 -14.76 6.55
C GLY A 28 5.72 -14.26 6.75
N PRO A 29 6.62 -14.50 5.78
CA PRO A 29 8.04 -14.19 5.90
C PRO A 29 8.33 -12.68 6.03
N LEU A 30 7.45 -11.81 5.54
CA LEU A 30 7.63 -10.36 5.59
C LEU A 30 6.91 -9.67 6.74
N GLY A 31 6.04 -10.35 7.44
CA GLY A 31 5.33 -9.79 8.59
C GLY A 31 4.05 -10.50 8.97
N LYS A 32 3.46 -10.01 10.04
CA LYS A 32 2.18 -10.48 10.57
C LYS A 32 1.14 -9.39 10.42
N LYS A 33 -0.08 -9.77 10.05
CA LYS A 33 -1.24 -8.87 10.01
C LYS A 33 -2.43 -9.54 10.69
N SER A 34 -3.06 -8.79 11.59
CA SER A 34 -4.30 -9.19 12.25
C SER A 34 -5.45 -8.37 11.70
N LEU A 35 -6.52 -9.02 11.29
CA LEU A 35 -7.72 -8.40 10.75
C LEU A 35 -8.93 -8.83 11.57
N ASN A 36 -9.73 -7.86 12.01
CA ASN A 36 -11.02 -8.15 12.61
C ASN A 36 -12.04 -8.45 11.52
N VAL A 37 -12.67 -9.61 11.64
CA VAL A 37 -13.77 -10.02 10.76
C VAL A 37 -15.05 -10.13 11.60
N ASP A 38 -16.11 -9.50 11.13
CA ASP A 38 -17.41 -9.59 11.78
C ASP A 38 -18.02 -10.98 11.51
N LEU A 39 -17.89 -11.87 12.49
CA LEU A 39 -18.41 -13.23 12.39
C LEU A 39 -19.94 -13.30 12.57
N GLU A 40 -20.60 -12.22 12.97
CA GLU A 40 -22.07 -12.16 12.97
C GLU A 40 -22.60 -12.03 11.55
N MET A 41 -21.86 -11.30 10.69
CA MET A 41 -22.23 -11.05 9.30
C MET A 41 -21.63 -12.04 8.31
N PHE A 42 -20.43 -12.59 8.60
CA PHE A 42 -19.67 -13.42 7.66
C PHE A 42 -19.23 -14.74 8.27
N ASN A 43 -19.19 -15.77 7.43
CA ASN A 43 -18.47 -17.01 7.68
C ASN A 43 -17.13 -16.96 6.96
N VAL A 44 -16.08 -17.30 7.68
CA VAL A 44 -14.72 -17.42 7.13
C VAL A 44 -14.32 -18.88 7.20
N ASP A 45 -14.11 -19.49 6.05
CA ASP A 45 -13.67 -20.87 5.93
C ASP A 45 -12.23 -20.91 5.44
N ILE A 46 -11.37 -21.63 6.17
CA ILE A 46 -9.98 -21.88 5.78
C ILE A 46 -9.87 -23.36 5.41
N THR A 47 -9.67 -23.63 4.13
CA THR A 47 -9.60 -24.99 3.60
C THR A 47 -8.15 -25.46 3.53
N GLU A 48 -7.81 -26.50 4.30
CA GLU A 48 -6.47 -27.16 4.31
C GLU A 48 -5.28 -26.19 4.45
N GLY A 49 -5.49 -24.96 4.97
CA GLY A 49 -4.46 -23.92 5.02
C GLY A 49 -4.04 -23.37 3.66
N LYS A 50 -4.74 -23.71 2.57
CA LYS A 50 -4.41 -23.29 1.20
C LYS A 50 -5.33 -22.23 0.63
N GLU A 51 -6.56 -22.16 1.10
CA GLU A 51 -7.55 -21.19 0.62
C GLU A 51 -8.38 -20.59 1.75
N ILE A 52 -8.70 -19.31 1.62
CA ILE A 52 -9.64 -18.59 2.49
C ILE A 52 -10.85 -18.21 1.66
N SER A 53 -12.03 -18.55 2.13
CA SER A 53 -13.29 -18.09 1.56
C SER A 53 -14.09 -17.31 2.59
N ILE A 54 -14.73 -16.24 2.15
CA ILE A 54 -15.68 -15.46 2.94
C ILE A 54 -17.05 -15.55 2.31
N LYS A 55 -18.06 -15.86 3.13
CA LYS A 55 -19.46 -15.89 2.70
C LYS A 55 -20.33 -15.11 3.67
N PRO A 56 -21.26 -14.26 3.21
CA PRO A 56 -22.20 -13.59 4.08
C PRO A 56 -23.21 -14.60 4.64
N LYS A 57 -23.56 -14.47 5.92
CA LYS A 57 -24.62 -15.27 6.55
C LYS A 57 -26.01 -14.87 6.08
N LYS A 58 -26.21 -13.55 5.90
CA LYS A 58 -27.44 -12.98 5.34
C LYS A 58 -27.09 -12.12 4.13
N VAL A 59 -27.89 -12.22 3.07
CA VAL A 59 -27.64 -11.48 1.82
C VAL A 59 -28.49 -10.21 1.84
N ASP A 60 -28.08 -9.21 2.58
CA ASP A 60 -28.64 -7.86 2.58
C ASP A 60 -27.72 -6.86 1.84
N GLN A 61 -28.14 -5.59 1.77
CA GLN A 61 -27.39 -4.56 1.04
C GLN A 61 -26.06 -4.22 1.74
N ASN A 62 -26.01 -4.25 3.07
CA ASN A 62 -24.81 -3.96 3.84
C ASN A 62 -23.79 -5.10 3.73
N SER A 63 -24.25 -6.35 3.86
CA SER A 63 -23.38 -7.51 3.71
C SER A 63 -22.75 -7.61 2.33
N LYS A 64 -23.47 -7.23 1.27
CA LYS A 64 -22.93 -7.17 -0.11
C LYS A 64 -21.79 -6.17 -0.26
N ARG A 65 -21.88 -4.99 0.37
CA ARG A 65 -20.84 -3.96 0.35
C ARG A 65 -19.59 -4.42 1.10
N LEU A 66 -19.78 -4.89 2.32
CA LEU A 66 -18.69 -5.30 3.21
C LEU A 66 -18.01 -6.60 2.75
N TRP A 67 -18.73 -7.47 2.04
CA TRP A 67 -18.20 -8.75 1.56
C TRP A 67 -16.99 -8.58 0.65
N GLY A 68 -17.11 -7.77 -0.39
CA GLY A 68 -16.01 -7.49 -1.30
C GLY A 68 -14.85 -6.75 -0.63
N MET A 69 -15.16 -5.82 0.29
CA MET A 69 -14.16 -5.09 1.08
C MET A 69 -13.33 -6.04 1.96
N ASN A 70 -13.99 -6.87 2.76
CA ASN A 70 -13.31 -7.82 3.65
C ASN A 70 -12.45 -8.82 2.86
N ARG A 71 -12.98 -9.34 1.76
CA ARG A 71 -12.22 -10.23 0.87
C ARG A 71 -10.95 -9.53 0.36
N SER A 72 -11.06 -8.29 -0.08
CA SER A 72 -9.92 -7.51 -0.60
C SER A 72 -8.90 -7.20 0.49
N LEU A 73 -9.32 -6.87 1.71
CA LEU A 73 -8.43 -6.64 2.84
C LEU A 73 -7.64 -7.90 3.21
N ILE A 74 -8.30 -9.06 3.25
CA ILE A 74 -7.63 -10.34 3.53
C ILE A 74 -6.64 -10.68 2.41
N ASN A 75 -7.04 -10.53 1.16
CA ASN A 75 -6.15 -10.76 0.03
C ASN A 75 -4.91 -9.83 0.07
N ASN A 76 -5.10 -8.56 0.41
CA ASN A 76 -3.99 -7.63 0.59
C ASN A 76 -3.06 -8.05 1.73
N ALA A 77 -3.60 -8.56 2.82
CA ALA A 77 -2.79 -9.04 3.95
C ALA A 77 -2.00 -10.31 3.58
N VAL A 78 -2.58 -11.24 2.84
CA VAL A 78 -1.90 -12.44 2.35
C VAL A 78 -0.75 -12.08 1.41
N ILE A 79 -0.99 -11.21 0.42
CA ILE A 79 0.05 -10.75 -0.51
C ILE A 79 1.13 -9.97 0.25
N GLY A 80 0.73 -9.09 1.16
CA GLY A 80 1.68 -8.28 1.95
C GLY A 80 2.59 -9.11 2.83
N SER A 81 2.07 -10.18 3.43
CA SER A 81 2.86 -11.10 4.26
C SER A 81 3.78 -12.01 3.43
N SER A 82 3.44 -12.29 2.17
CA SER A 82 4.20 -13.18 1.28
C SER A 82 5.26 -12.44 0.47
N THR A 83 4.84 -11.56 -0.44
CA THR A 83 5.70 -10.83 -1.38
C THR A 83 5.93 -9.38 -0.99
N GLY A 84 5.05 -8.82 -0.17
CA GLY A 84 5.07 -7.41 0.20
C GLY A 84 4.56 -6.49 -0.90
N TYR A 85 4.60 -5.21 -0.59
CA TYR A 85 4.23 -4.13 -1.52
C TYR A 85 5.39 -3.18 -1.71
N GLU A 86 5.59 -2.73 -2.94
CA GLU A 86 6.59 -1.74 -3.29
C GLU A 86 5.95 -0.63 -4.13
N LYS A 87 6.31 0.61 -3.84
CA LYS A 87 6.02 1.77 -4.67
C LYS A 87 7.30 2.56 -4.94
N ILE A 88 7.44 3.03 -6.16
CA ILE A 88 8.61 3.79 -6.61
C ILE A 88 8.18 5.23 -6.85
N LEU A 89 8.86 6.16 -6.20
CA LEU A 89 8.68 7.59 -6.36
C LEU A 89 9.89 8.17 -7.11
N GLU A 90 9.61 9.09 -8.04
CA GLU A 90 10.62 9.79 -8.82
C GLU A 90 10.59 11.28 -8.47
N LEU A 91 11.76 11.84 -8.15
CA LEU A 91 11.96 13.27 -7.95
C LEU A 91 12.35 13.90 -9.28
N VAL A 92 11.50 14.77 -9.79
CA VAL A 92 11.71 15.48 -11.07
C VAL A 92 11.93 16.96 -10.81
N GLY A 93 13.13 17.43 -11.04
CA GLY A 93 13.49 18.83 -10.87
C GLY A 93 15.01 19.02 -10.76
N VAL A 94 15.49 20.15 -11.23
CA VAL A 94 16.92 20.50 -11.11
C VAL A 94 17.26 20.73 -9.64
N GLY A 95 18.28 20.04 -9.14
CA GLY A 95 18.72 20.13 -7.76
C GLY A 95 17.87 19.33 -6.75
N TYR A 96 16.84 18.58 -7.20
CA TYR A 96 16.09 17.70 -6.31
C TYR A 96 16.91 16.46 -5.97
N ARG A 97 17.03 16.19 -4.68
CA ARG A 97 17.81 15.06 -4.18
C ARG A 97 17.11 14.40 -3.00
N ALA A 98 17.28 13.10 -2.88
CA ALA A 98 16.89 12.32 -1.72
C ALA A 98 18.10 11.60 -1.15
N ALA A 99 18.22 11.57 0.15
CA ALA A 99 19.24 10.81 0.86
C ALA A 99 18.63 10.11 2.06
N LEU A 100 19.07 8.91 2.34
CA LEU A 100 18.68 8.17 3.52
C LEU A 100 19.71 8.42 4.63
N LYS A 101 19.25 8.89 5.79
CA LYS A 101 20.06 9.09 6.99
C LYS A 101 19.45 8.27 8.12
N GLU A 102 20.05 7.13 8.45
CA GLU A 102 19.56 6.21 9.47
C GLU A 102 18.07 5.83 9.29
N LYS A 103 17.18 6.40 10.11
CA LYS A 103 15.73 6.20 10.06
C LYS A 103 14.97 7.38 9.45
N GLN A 104 15.67 8.32 8.84
CA GLN A 104 15.08 9.51 8.24
C GLN A 104 15.38 9.59 6.75
N LEU A 105 14.39 9.97 5.98
CA LEU A 105 14.53 10.35 4.57
C LEU A 105 14.71 11.87 4.49
N ASN A 106 15.89 12.32 4.09
CA ASN A 106 16.18 13.72 3.82
C ASN A 106 15.88 14.04 2.35
N LEU A 107 15.08 15.06 2.13
CA LEU A 107 14.64 15.51 0.80
C LEU A 107 15.02 16.97 0.57
N GLN A 108 15.76 17.20 -0.51
CA GLN A 108 16.06 18.54 -1.03
C GLN A 108 15.16 18.78 -2.24
N LEU A 109 14.16 19.65 -2.09
CA LEU A 109 13.08 19.85 -3.07
C LEU A 109 13.01 21.30 -3.58
N GLY A 110 14.15 22.03 -3.52
CA GLY A 110 14.22 23.42 -3.95
C GLY A 110 13.57 24.41 -2.98
N TYR A 111 13.47 24.03 -1.72
CA TYR A 111 13.16 24.92 -0.60
C TYR A 111 14.45 25.43 0.05
N SER A 112 14.36 26.49 0.85
CA SER A 112 15.49 27.03 1.61
C SER A 112 16.00 26.12 2.72
N HIS A 113 15.22 25.11 3.11
CA HIS A 113 15.56 24.12 4.12
C HIS A 113 15.28 22.71 3.60
N ASP A 114 16.01 21.75 4.12
CA ASP A 114 15.80 20.34 3.83
C ASP A 114 14.55 19.82 4.57
N ILE A 115 13.83 18.90 3.95
CA ILE A 115 12.70 18.21 4.56
C ILE A 115 13.20 16.87 5.08
N ASN A 116 13.01 16.63 6.38
CA ASN A 116 13.30 15.35 7.01
C ASN A 116 11.99 14.62 7.29
N PHE A 117 11.88 13.39 6.81
CA PHE A 117 10.74 12.53 7.02
C PHE A 117 11.16 11.30 7.84
N ASP A 118 10.55 11.13 9.02
CA ASP A 118 10.79 9.96 9.85
C ASP A 118 10.09 8.72 9.25
N ILE A 119 10.87 7.66 9.05
CA ILE A 119 10.37 6.43 8.45
C ILE A 119 9.63 5.63 9.53
N PRO A 120 8.33 5.35 9.36
CA PRO A 120 7.57 4.58 10.32
C PRO A 120 8.03 3.12 10.35
N GLU A 121 7.78 2.46 11.47
CA GLU A 121 8.07 1.03 11.62
C GLU A 121 7.30 0.19 10.59
N GLY A 122 7.93 -0.88 10.11
CA GLY A 122 7.36 -1.74 9.08
C GLY A 122 7.51 -1.24 7.63
N ILE A 123 8.09 -0.06 7.44
CA ILE A 123 8.42 0.49 6.11
C ILE A 123 9.93 0.49 5.90
N LYS A 124 10.33 0.04 4.72
CA LYS A 124 11.72 0.12 4.25
C LYS A 124 11.79 1.08 3.07
N ILE A 125 12.69 2.04 3.15
CA ILE A 125 12.97 2.99 2.08
C ILE A 125 14.37 2.75 1.53
N VAL A 126 14.49 2.74 0.22
CA VAL A 126 15.77 2.64 -0.50
C VAL A 126 15.84 3.80 -1.48
N VAL A 127 16.94 4.51 -1.49
CA VAL A 127 17.18 5.63 -2.41
C VAL A 127 18.17 5.20 -3.48
N GLU A 128 17.77 5.29 -4.75
CA GLU A 128 18.60 5.01 -5.90
C GLU A 128 18.87 6.30 -6.69
N LYS A 129 20.12 6.52 -7.08
CA LYS A 129 20.52 7.67 -7.91
C LYS A 129 20.12 9.05 -7.35
N GLN A 130 19.86 9.16 -6.05
CA GLN A 130 19.40 10.38 -5.35
C GLN A 130 18.06 10.97 -5.87
N THR A 131 17.45 10.41 -6.88
CA THR A 131 16.21 10.88 -7.49
C THR A 131 15.08 9.86 -7.48
N THR A 132 15.38 8.61 -7.16
CA THR A 132 14.42 7.51 -7.11
C THR A 132 14.33 6.98 -5.70
N VAL A 133 13.13 7.00 -5.14
CA VAL A 133 12.85 6.51 -3.79
C VAL A 133 11.91 5.31 -3.88
N LYS A 134 12.38 4.15 -3.43
CA LYS A 134 11.58 2.92 -3.34
C LYS A 134 11.07 2.78 -1.92
N VAL A 135 9.77 2.65 -1.78
CA VAL A 135 9.08 2.44 -0.50
C VAL A 135 8.47 1.06 -0.51
N SER A 136 8.87 0.22 0.43
CA SER A 136 8.38 -1.17 0.52
C SER A 136 7.92 -1.50 1.95
N GLY A 137 6.97 -2.43 2.05
CA GLY A 137 6.43 -2.87 3.34
C GLY A 137 5.42 -4.00 3.17
N SER A 138 5.04 -4.62 4.29
CA SER A 138 4.04 -5.68 4.32
C SER A 138 2.61 -5.16 4.27
N ASP A 139 2.36 -3.93 4.71
CA ASP A 139 1.03 -3.33 4.72
C ASP A 139 0.83 -2.38 3.55
N LYS A 140 -0.05 -2.74 2.61
CA LYS A 140 -0.41 -1.92 1.44
C LYS A 140 -0.88 -0.52 1.82
N GLN A 141 -1.69 -0.41 2.88
CA GLN A 141 -2.23 0.86 3.34
C GLN A 141 -1.11 1.77 3.86
N GLN A 142 -0.21 1.23 4.66
CA GLN A 142 0.91 1.98 5.23
C GLN A 142 1.89 2.43 4.13
N VAL A 143 2.24 1.56 3.19
CA VAL A 143 3.06 1.91 2.01
C VAL A 143 2.41 3.03 1.21
N GLY A 144 1.11 2.93 0.93
CA GLY A 144 0.36 3.95 0.20
C GLY A 144 0.32 5.29 0.93
N MET A 145 0.11 5.28 2.25
CA MET A 145 0.09 6.47 3.10
C MET A 145 1.46 7.18 3.10
N VAL A 146 2.55 6.44 3.33
CA VAL A 146 3.91 6.99 3.30
C VAL A 146 4.22 7.62 1.94
N CYS A 147 3.91 6.94 0.84
CA CYS A 147 4.10 7.50 -0.50
C CYS A 147 3.28 8.77 -0.73
N SER A 148 2.06 8.83 -0.22
CA SER A 148 1.19 10.02 -0.31
C SER A 148 1.76 11.20 0.46
N VAL A 149 2.27 10.97 1.68
CA VAL A 149 2.93 12.00 2.49
C VAL A 149 4.17 12.53 1.78
N ILE A 150 5.05 11.65 1.30
CA ILE A 150 6.26 12.06 0.57
C ILE A 150 5.90 12.90 -0.67
N LYS A 151 4.90 12.49 -1.45
CA LYS A 151 4.43 13.26 -2.60
C LYS A 151 3.84 14.62 -2.22
N SER A 152 3.25 14.73 -1.05
CA SER A 152 2.65 15.99 -0.59
C SER A 152 3.67 17.09 -0.33
N PHE A 153 4.92 16.74 -0.02
CA PHE A 153 5.99 17.74 0.20
C PHE A 153 6.30 18.58 -1.04
N ARG A 154 6.18 18.00 -2.23
CA ARG A 154 6.29 18.76 -3.48
C ARG A 154 5.46 18.09 -4.56
N LYS A 155 4.21 18.50 -4.69
CA LYS A 155 3.31 17.98 -5.73
C LYS A 155 3.82 18.38 -7.12
N PRO A 156 3.62 17.53 -8.14
CA PRO A 156 4.02 17.87 -9.50
C PRO A 156 3.26 19.10 -10.00
N GLU A 157 3.98 20.08 -10.50
CA GLU A 157 3.37 21.27 -11.08
C GLU A 157 2.91 21.01 -12.54
N PRO A 158 1.80 21.58 -12.98
CA PRO A 158 1.30 21.37 -14.34
C PRO A 158 2.11 22.10 -15.42
N SER A 159 2.93 23.09 -15.06
CA SER A 159 3.71 23.90 -16.01
C SER A 159 4.94 23.14 -16.53
N LYS A 160 5.89 22.83 -15.66
CA LYS A 160 7.14 22.14 -16.02
C LYS A 160 7.17 20.66 -15.62
N GLY A 161 6.19 20.21 -14.85
CA GLY A 161 6.11 18.84 -14.33
C GLY A 161 7.12 18.53 -13.22
N LYS A 162 7.71 19.56 -12.59
CA LYS A 162 8.62 19.39 -11.46
C LYS A 162 7.83 18.98 -10.22
N GLY A 163 8.37 18.06 -9.44
CA GLY A 163 7.75 17.55 -8.22
C GLY A 163 8.06 16.07 -8.01
N ILE A 164 7.41 15.48 -7.00
CA ILE A 164 7.50 14.06 -6.70
C ILE A 164 6.32 13.36 -7.31
N ARG A 165 6.57 12.35 -8.15
CA ARG A 165 5.53 11.55 -8.80
C ARG A 165 5.75 10.06 -8.57
N GLU A 166 4.71 9.25 -8.70
CA GLU A 166 4.88 7.80 -8.79
C GLU A 166 5.44 7.42 -10.17
N LYS A 167 6.24 6.38 -10.22
CA LYS A 167 6.77 5.87 -11.49
C LYS A 167 5.62 5.50 -12.42
N GLY A 168 5.65 6.04 -13.63
CA GLY A 168 4.59 5.84 -14.63
C GLY A 168 3.37 6.74 -14.46
N GLN A 169 3.33 7.63 -13.48
CA GLN A 169 2.23 8.57 -13.32
C GLN A 169 2.25 9.61 -14.45
N TYR A 170 1.15 9.66 -15.20
CA TYR A 170 0.93 10.72 -16.19
C TYR A 170 0.56 12.03 -15.49
N ILE A 171 1.21 13.13 -15.88
CA ILE A 171 0.92 14.48 -15.38
C ILE A 171 0.42 15.30 -16.56
N LEU A 172 -0.81 15.80 -16.43
CA LEU A 172 -1.37 16.72 -17.42
C LEU A 172 -0.61 18.04 -17.36
N ARG A 173 0.13 18.37 -18.44
CA ARG A 173 0.84 19.63 -18.59
C ARG A 173 -0.06 20.67 -19.25
N LYS A 174 -0.04 21.89 -18.73
CA LYS A 174 -0.66 23.03 -19.41
C LYS A 174 0.19 23.41 -20.62
N GLU A 175 -0.47 23.55 -21.77
CA GLU A 175 0.19 24.14 -22.95
C GLU A 175 0.45 25.62 -22.68
N GLY A 176 1.67 26.11 -23.02
CA GLY A 176 1.97 27.54 -22.98
C GLY A 176 1.09 28.27 -23.97
N LYS A 177 0.89 29.59 -23.76
CA LYS A 177 0.21 30.43 -24.76
C LYS A 177 0.91 30.25 -26.10
N LYS A 178 0.20 29.74 -27.11
CA LYS A 178 0.65 29.83 -28.49
C LYS A 178 0.75 31.33 -28.82
N LYS A 179 1.95 31.80 -29.18
CA LYS A 179 2.15 33.14 -29.77
C LYS A 179 1.50 33.17 -31.14
#